data_8e4877e643d1ac72b784d5edd67a34f1
#
_entry.id   8e4877e643d1ac72b784d5edd67a34f1
#
_cell.length_a   1.000
_cell.length_b   1.000
_cell.length_c   1.000
_cell.angle_alpha   90.00
_cell.angle_beta   90.00
_cell.angle_gamma   90.00
#
_symmetry.space_group_name_H-M   'P 1'
#
loop_
_entity.id
_entity.type
_entity.pdbx_description
1 polymer ?
#
loop_
_entity_poly.entity_id
_entity_poly.type
_entity_poly.pdbx_seq_one_letter_code
_entity_poly.pdbx_strand_id
1 'polypeptide(L)'
;MTIYKQPGSPYYYYDFYFEGRRYQAATHLRNKTVAHRVECVKKAELAQRRVGILPKKQIPLFQDFAERFLHTVKVERRGNTHRACSSCVRNLEPVFGRKYLDEITPEMIRGFKEARIEQERSPATVNRDLSCLRQILGIAVKEELIQKSPFFGGRVEFLHEKGRERTLTFDEERKYLKAAAPVLRDVAISMVEMGLRPGEIFQLRREDVRAEPPSPYVHIREGKSDRAVRDVPITSRALPVFNRRLSNAKGEYVFPRRVGNGYDWTRPMREVEPAHLRALESSGIKPPFRLYDLRHTYGTRAIEAGIDIFSVAKLMGHADLSTTQRYVHLSKGHLEDAQKKIERFRARQSSL
;
A
#
# COMPACT_ATOMS: atom_id res chain seq x y z
N MET A 1 25.26 -36.33 -8.22
CA MET A 1 23.88 -36.80 -8.46
C MET A 1 23.05 -35.59 -8.89
N THR A 2 22.41 -35.70 -10.05
CA THR A 2 21.63 -34.59 -10.61
C THR A 2 20.18 -34.52 -10.11
N ILE A 3 19.68 -35.63 -9.49
CA ILE A 3 18.36 -35.69 -8.83
C ILE A 3 18.55 -35.98 -7.33
N TYR A 4 18.00 -35.12 -6.49
CA TYR A 4 18.08 -35.25 -5.03
C TYR A 4 16.76 -34.87 -4.37
N LYS A 5 16.64 -35.11 -3.07
CA LYS A 5 15.51 -34.73 -2.24
C LYS A 5 15.98 -33.78 -1.16
N GLN A 6 15.30 -32.65 -1.02
CA GLN A 6 15.62 -31.72 0.07
C GLN A 6 15.01 -32.21 1.40
N PRO A 7 15.70 -32.02 2.54
CA PRO A 7 15.13 -32.30 3.85
C PRO A 7 13.79 -31.52 4.01
N GLY A 8 12.74 -32.21 4.44
CA GLY A 8 11.41 -31.63 4.63
C GLY A 8 10.55 -31.47 3.37
N SER A 9 11.06 -31.75 2.17
CA SER A 9 10.27 -31.71 0.94
C SER A 9 9.80 -33.11 0.50
N PRO A 10 8.51 -33.30 0.14
CA PRO A 10 8.04 -34.53 -0.42
C PRO A 10 8.48 -34.76 -1.88
N TYR A 11 9.06 -33.77 -2.54
CA TYR A 11 9.36 -33.74 -3.96
C TYR A 11 10.85 -33.93 -4.23
N TYR A 12 11.18 -34.47 -5.42
CA TYR A 12 12.53 -34.49 -5.95
C TYR A 12 12.87 -33.18 -6.66
N TYR A 13 14.16 -32.81 -6.65
CA TYR A 13 14.74 -31.66 -7.33
C TYR A 13 15.77 -32.14 -8.33
N TYR A 14 15.88 -31.43 -9.48
CA TYR A 14 17.04 -31.59 -10.35
C TYR A 14 18.04 -30.45 -10.11
N ASP A 15 19.31 -30.76 -10.30
CA ASP A 15 20.42 -29.84 -10.17
C ASP A 15 21.54 -30.27 -11.13
N PHE A 16 21.70 -29.57 -12.24
CA PHE A 16 22.72 -29.86 -13.23
C PHE A 16 23.28 -28.62 -13.87
N TYR A 17 24.46 -28.74 -14.45
CA TYR A 17 25.10 -27.70 -15.25
C TYR A 17 24.87 -27.98 -16.73
N PHE A 18 24.57 -26.94 -17.49
CA PHE A 18 24.53 -26.96 -18.95
C PHE A 18 25.20 -25.70 -19.46
N GLU A 19 26.30 -25.84 -20.22
CA GLU A 19 27.13 -24.73 -20.72
C GLU A 19 27.58 -23.75 -19.64
N GLY A 20 28.12 -24.26 -18.54
CA GLY A 20 28.60 -23.44 -17.42
C GLY A 20 27.49 -22.83 -16.55
N ARG A 21 26.21 -23.06 -16.87
CA ARG A 21 25.06 -22.54 -16.13
C ARG A 21 24.43 -23.66 -15.31
N ARG A 22 24.09 -23.32 -14.05
CA ARG A 22 23.40 -24.23 -13.13
C ARG A 22 21.89 -24.11 -13.30
N TYR A 23 21.22 -25.25 -13.47
CA TYR A 23 19.78 -25.39 -13.54
C TYR A 23 19.31 -26.22 -12.35
N GLN A 24 18.52 -25.59 -11.47
CA GLN A 24 18.00 -26.21 -10.26
C GLN A 24 16.53 -25.85 -10.10
N ALA A 25 15.64 -26.86 -9.98
CA ALA A 25 14.25 -26.65 -9.66
C ALA A 25 13.58 -27.88 -9.05
N ALA A 26 12.43 -27.69 -8.38
CA ALA A 26 11.57 -28.77 -7.94
C ALA A 26 10.87 -29.41 -9.13
N THR A 27 10.83 -30.75 -9.17
CA THR A 27 10.07 -31.47 -10.19
C THR A 27 8.60 -31.62 -9.87
N HIS A 28 8.20 -31.30 -8.63
CA HIS A 28 6.87 -31.57 -8.07
C HIS A 28 6.44 -33.05 -8.12
N LEU A 29 7.40 -33.97 -8.26
CA LEU A 29 7.19 -35.40 -8.34
C LEU A 29 7.78 -36.10 -7.13
N ARG A 30 7.06 -37.15 -6.64
CA ARG A 30 7.49 -37.97 -5.49
C ARG A 30 8.25 -39.22 -5.91
N ASN A 31 8.26 -39.57 -7.21
CA ASN A 31 8.95 -40.72 -7.76
C ASN A 31 10.27 -40.28 -8.42
N LYS A 32 11.39 -40.87 -7.98
CA LYS A 32 12.75 -40.53 -8.44
C LYS A 32 12.95 -40.78 -9.94
N THR A 33 12.43 -41.89 -10.45
CA THR A 33 12.57 -42.28 -11.86
C THR A 33 11.83 -41.32 -12.78
N VAL A 34 10.63 -40.88 -12.37
CA VAL A 34 9.83 -39.88 -13.14
C VAL A 34 10.47 -38.52 -13.05
N ALA A 35 11.01 -38.12 -11.89
CA ALA A 35 11.76 -36.88 -11.72
C ALA A 35 13.01 -36.83 -12.62
N HIS A 36 13.71 -37.97 -12.79
CA HIS A 36 14.86 -38.05 -13.71
C HIS A 36 14.42 -37.85 -15.17
N ARG A 37 13.25 -38.39 -15.57
CA ARG A 37 12.72 -38.13 -16.92
C ARG A 37 12.48 -36.63 -17.17
N VAL A 38 11.97 -35.86 -16.17
CA VAL A 38 11.80 -34.41 -16.27
C VAL A 38 13.14 -33.71 -16.44
N GLU A 39 14.19 -34.14 -15.74
CA GLU A 39 15.55 -33.65 -15.94
C GLU A 39 16.06 -33.90 -17.37
N CYS A 40 15.89 -35.10 -17.88
CA CYS A 40 16.29 -35.47 -19.24
C CYS A 40 15.55 -34.63 -20.30
N VAL A 41 14.24 -34.43 -20.14
CA VAL A 41 13.45 -33.54 -21.01
C VAL A 41 13.98 -32.10 -20.98
N LYS A 42 14.30 -31.59 -19.79
CA LYS A 42 14.85 -30.23 -19.66
C LYS A 42 16.23 -30.11 -20.33
N LYS A 43 17.09 -31.09 -20.19
CA LYS A 43 18.39 -31.12 -20.89
C LYS A 43 18.23 -31.20 -22.41
N ALA A 44 17.31 -32.03 -22.90
CA ALA A 44 17.00 -32.14 -24.33
C ALA A 44 16.45 -30.80 -24.88
N GLU A 45 15.54 -30.14 -24.15
CA GLU A 45 15.03 -28.81 -24.53
C GLU A 45 16.15 -27.78 -24.65
N LEU A 46 17.08 -27.74 -23.71
CA LEU A 46 18.21 -26.83 -23.73
C LEU A 46 19.15 -27.12 -24.93
N ALA A 47 19.40 -28.40 -25.20
CA ALA A 47 20.19 -28.81 -26.35
C ALA A 47 19.51 -28.50 -27.69
N GLN A 48 18.20 -28.68 -27.80
CA GLN A 48 17.40 -28.32 -28.99
C GLN A 48 17.39 -26.79 -29.24
N ARG A 49 17.32 -25.99 -28.18
CA ARG A 49 17.45 -24.52 -28.28
C ARG A 49 18.83 -24.10 -28.76
N ARG A 50 19.88 -24.82 -28.36
CA ARG A 50 21.26 -24.55 -28.80
C ARG A 50 21.44 -24.76 -30.30
N VAL A 51 20.93 -25.87 -30.83
CA VAL A 51 21.05 -26.20 -32.26
C VAL A 51 19.97 -25.56 -33.13
N GLY A 52 19.15 -24.64 -32.58
CA GLY A 52 18.13 -23.91 -33.33
C GLY A 52 16.88 -24.70 -33.72
N ILE A 53 16.70 -25.90 -33.17
CA ILE A 53 15.49 -26.74 -33.41
C ILE A 53 14.27 -26.13 -32.70
N LEU A 54 14.47 -25.52 -31.51
CA LEU A 54 13.44 -24.72 -30.85
C LEU A 54 13.82 -23.23 -30.97
N PRO A 55 12.87 -22.37 -31.32
CA PRO A 55 13.16 -20.95 -31.43
C PRO A 55 13.64 -20.41 -30.08
N LYS A 56 14.79 -19.71 -30.12
CA LYS A 56 15.26 -18.92 -28.99
C LYS A 56 14.14 -17.92 -28.66
N LYS A 57 13.61 -17.90 -27.42
CA LYS A 57 12.67 -16.85 -27.03
C LYS A 57 13.34 -15.52 -27.30
N GLN A 58 12.77 -14.72 -28.21
CA GLN A 58 13.29 -13.40 -28.46
C GLN A 58 13.08 -12.55 -27.20
N ILE A 59 14.17 -12.05 -26.66
CA ILE A 59 14.12 -11.16 -25.50
C ILE A 59 13.63 -9.81 -26.00
N PRO A 60 12.50 -9.29 -25.49
CA PRO A 60 11.97 -8.00 -25.95
C PRO A 60 12.74 -6.83 -25.36
N LEU A 61 12.59 -5.66 -25.97
CA LEU A 61 12.99 -4.40 -25.37
C LEU A 61 12.17 -4.12 -24.10
N PHE A 62 12.75 -3.37 -23.18
CA PHE A 62 12.07 -2.99 -21.95
C PHE A 62 10.76 -2.24 -22.22
N GLN A 63 10.75 -1.28 -23.16
CA GLN A 63 9.56 -0.51 -23.50
C GLN A 63 8.40 -1.38 -23.96
N ASP A 64 8.63 -2.37 -24.82
CA ASP A 64 7.59 -3.26 -25.36
C ASP A 64 7.04 -4.17 -24.28
N PHE A 65 7.91 -4.65 -23.41
CA PHE A 65 7.53 -5.48 -22.27
C PHE A 65 6.79 -4.68 -21.18
N ALA A 66 7.21 -3.44 -20.93
CA ALA A 66 6.55 -2.54 -19.98
C ALA A 66 5.16 -2.11 -20.46
N GLU A 67 4.95 -1.93 -21.76
CA GLU A 67 3.62 -1.68 -22.32
C GLU A 67 2.70 -2.88 -22.12
N ARG A 68 3.17 -4.09 -22.38
CA ARG A 68 2.42 -5.33 -22.09
C ARG A 68 2.09 -5.47 -20.60
N PHE A 69 3.03 -5.16 -19.71
CA PHE A 69 2.82 -5.11 -18.28
C PHE A 69 1.73 -4.11 -17.90
N LEU A 70 1.76 -2.89 -18.43
CA LEU A 70 0.75 -1.87 -18.15
C LEU A 70 -0.63 -2.29 -18.65
N HIS A 71 -0.73 -2.96 -19.80
CA HIS A 71 -1.99 -3.52 -20.28
C HIS A 71 -2.56 -4.54 -19.29
N THR A 72 -1.74 -5.49 -18.82
CA THR A 72 -2.15 -6.47 -17.81
C THR A 72 -2.61 -5.80 -16.51
N VAL A 73 -1.84 -4.81 -16.01
CA VAL A 73 -2.21 -4.05 -14.81
C VAL A 73 -3.54 -3.28 -14.99
N LYS A 74 -3.80 -2.78 -16.19
CA LYS A 74 -5.06 -2.08 -16.51
C LYS A 74 -6.27 -3.00 -16.44
N VAL A 75 -6.12 -4.24 -16.86
CA VAL A 75 -7.20 -5.24 -16.86
C VAL A 75 -7.42 -5.84 -15.46
N GLU A 76 -6.32 -6.19 -14.76
CA GLU A 76 -6.38 -6.96 -13.52
C GLU A 76 -6.47 -6.10 -12.26
N ARG A 77 -6.09 -4.82 -12.32
CA ARG A 77 -5.93 -3.96 -11.13
C ARG A 77 -6.82 -2.74 -11.16
N ARG A 78 -7.04 -2.15 -9.97
CA ARG A 78 -7.78 -0.88 -9.85
C ARG A 78 -7.07 0.24 -10.62
N GLY A 79 -7.84 1.17 -11.22
CA GLY A 79 -7.33 2.24 -12.08
C GLY A 79 -6.25 3.13 -11.44
N ASN A 80 -6.25 3.29 -10.10
CA ASN A 80 -5.19 4.01 -9.38
C ASN A 80 -3.85 3.28 -9.45
N THR A 81 -3.83 1.94 -9.40
CA THR A 81 -2.61 1.14 -9.55
C THR A 81 -2.06 1.28 -10.95
N HIS A 82 -2.90 1.23 -11.98
CA HIS A 82 -2.48 1.45 -13.37
C HIS A 82 -1.85 2.83 -13.54
N ARG A 83 -2.48 3.90 -13.04
CA ARG A 83 -1.91 5.28 -13.11
C ARG A 83 -0.55 5.38 -12.43
N ALA A 84 -0.40 4.76 -11.25
CA ALA A 84 0.88 4.74 -10.54
C ALA A 84 1.96 3.99 -11.32
N CYS A 85 1.66 2.78 -11.84
CA CYS A 85 2.60 2.02 -12.67
C CYS A 85 2.97 2.78 -13.95
N SER A 86 1.99 3.41 -14.63
CA SER A 86 2.27 4.22 -15.83
C SER A 86 3.21 5.39 -15.55
N SER A 87 3.07 6.02 -14.37
CA SER A 87 4.00 7.08 -13.97
C SER A 87 5.42 6.54 -13.73
N CYS A 88 5.54 5.37 -13.07
CA CYS A 88 6.84 4.73 -12.85
C CYS A 88 7.49 4.31 -14.18
N VAL A 89 6.74 3.67 -15.08
CA VAL A 89 7.26 3.27 -16.41
C VAL A 89 7.78 4.46 -17.18
N ARG A 90 7.04 5.58 -17.22
CA ARG A 90 7.49 6.83 -17.86
C ARG A 90 8.82 7.34 -17.29
N ASN A 91 9.08 7.14 -15.99
CA ASN A 91 10.35 7.53 -15.38
C ASN A 91 11.49 6.55 -15.72
N LEU A 92 11.18 5.28 -16.00
CA LEU A 92 12.14 4.23 -16.33
C LEU A 92 12.53 4.20 -17.82
N GLU A 93 11.59 4.54 -18.70
CA GLU A 93 11.78 4.49 -20.16
C GLU A 93 13.01 5.25 -20.68
N PRO A 94 13.36 6.47 -20.21
CA PRO A 94 14.52 7.18 -20.72
C PRO A 94 15.84 6.43 -20.54
N VAL A 95 15.93 5.58 -19.50
CA VAL A 95 17.17 4.83 -19.19
C VAL A 95 17.11 3.40 -19.74
N PHE A 96 15.97 2.74 -19.61
CA PHE A 96 15.84 1.30 -19.89
C PHE A 96 15.08 0.99 -21.18
N GLY A 97 14.28 1.93 -21.71
CA GLY A 97 13.34 1.68 -22.81
C GLY A 97 13.93 0.94 -24.00
N ARG A 98 15.11 1.37 -24.47
CA ARG A 98 15.81 0.80 -25.62
C ARG A 98 16.77 -0.33 -25.27
N LYS A 99 16.74 -0.86 -24.04
CA LYS A 99 17.55 -1.99 -23.61
C LYS A 99 16.75 -3.28 -23.70
N TYR A 100 17.40 -4.36 -24.11
CA TYR A 100 16.83 -5.69 -23.94
C TYR A 100 16.76 -6.04 -22.46
N LEU A 101 15.78 -6.87 -22.05
CA LEU A 101 15.58 -7.16 -20.63
C LEU A 101 16.80 -7.83 -19.96
N ASP A 102 17.59 -8.59 -20.68
CA ASP A 102 18.82 -9.24 -20.21
C ASP A 102 20.04 -8.31 -20.16
N GLU A 103 19.99 -7.16 -20.81
CA GLU A 103 21.02 -6.11 -20.73
C GLU A 103 20.91 -5.24 -19.47
N ILE A 104 19.76 -5.29 -18.78
CA ILE A 104 19.55 -4.46 -17.58
C ILE A 104 20.35 -5.04 -16.42
N THR A 105 21.41 -4.33 -16.01
CA THR A 105 22.33 -4.74 -14.97
C THR A 105 22.05 -4.05 -13.63
N PRO A 106 22.53 -4.59 -12.50
CA PRO A 106 22.48 -3.90 -11.22
C PRO A 106 23.15 -2.53 -11.22
N GLU A 107 24.23 -2.36 -12.01
CA GLU A 107 24.97 -1.10 -12.16
C GLU A 107 24.10 -0.04 -12.81
N MET A 108 23.39 -0.37 -13.88
CA MET A 108 22.44 0.55 -14.53
C MET A 108 21.32 0.99 -13.59
N ILE A 109 20.82 0.07 -12.75
CA ILE A 109 19.77 0.39 -11.78
C ILE A 109 20.32 1.31 -10.68
N ARG A 110 21.57 1.10 -10.24
CA ARG A 110 22.22 2.01 -9.29
C ARG A 110 22.39 3.41 -9.89
N GLY A 111 22.88 3.52 -11.12
CA GLY A 111 22.99 4.80 -11.83
C GLY A 111 21.64 5.51 -11.99
N PHE A 112 20.57 4.77 -12.33
CA PHE A 112 19.22 5.34 -12.34
C PHE A 112 18.82 5.88 -10.96
N LYS A 113 19.07 5.12 -9.89
CA LYS A 113 18.77 5.55 -8.51
C LYS A 113 19.51 6.84 -8.15
N GLU A 114 20.79 6.94 -8.46
CA GLU A 114 21.63 8.10 -8.24
C GLU A 114 21.10 9.33 -9.00
N ALA A 115 20.84 9.19 -10.29
CA ALA A 115 20.27 10.26 -11.11
C ALA A 115 18.91 10.75 -10.58
N ARG A 116 18.07 9.88 -10.02
CA ARG A 116 16.79 10.27 -9.42
C ARG A 116 16.98 11.04 -8.11
N ILE A 117 18.02 10.71 -7.34
CA ILE A 117 18.40 11.46 -6.12
C ILE A 117 18.91 12.84 -6.49
N GLU A 118 19.78 12.95 -7.49
CA GLU A 118 20.29 14.23 -8.00
C GLU A 118 19.15 15.15 -8.52
N GLN A 119 18.07 14.57 -9.05
CA GLN A 119 16.83 15.28 -9.37
C GLN A 119 15.99 15.65 -8.14
N GLU A 120 16.52 15.54 -6.94
CA GLU A 120 15.85 15.85 -5.66
C GLU A 120 14.54 15.06 -5.43
N ARG A 121 14.43 13.85 -6.02
CA ARG A 121 13.26 12.99 -5.79
C ARG A 121 13.35 12.33 -4.43
N SER A 122 12.22 12.31 -3.72
CA SER A 122 12.18 11.68 -2.38
C SER A 122 12.52 10.16 -2.46
N PRO A 123 13.16 9.58 -1.41
CA PRO A 123 13.42 8.15 -1.34
C PRO A 123 12.19 7.29 -1.64
N ALA A 124 11.01 7.67 -1.14
CA ALA A 124 9.78 6.96 -1.41
C ALA A 124 9.37 6.97 -2.89
N THR A 125 9.65 8.07 -3.62
CA THR A 125 9.37 8.15 -5.06
C THR A 125 10.32 7.26 -5.84
N VAL A 126 11.61 7.32 -5.54
CA VAL A 126 12.63 6.47 -6.18
C VAL A 126 12.34 4.98 -5.92
N ASN A 127 12.02 4.62 -4.70
CA ASN A 127 11.66 3.25 -4.33
C ASN A 127 10.40 2.73 -5.04
N ARG A 128 9.43 3.59 -5.37
CA ARG A 128 8.28 3.21 -6.19
C ARG A 128 8.69 2.87 -7.61
N ASP A 129 9.56 3.68 -8.23
CA ASP A 129 10.11 3.41 -9.56
C ASP A 129 10.88 2.07 -9.55
N LEU A 130 11.75 1.84 -8.56
CA LEU A 130 12.49 0.58 -8.40
C LEU A 130 11.57 -0.62 -8.15
N SER A 131 10.50 -0.45 -7.37
CA SER A 131 9.51 -1.51 -7.12
C SER A 131 8.78 -1.91 -8.39
N CYS A 132 8.43 -0.94 -9.24
CA CYS A 132 7.83 -1.18 -10.55
C CYS A 132 8.80 -1.94 -11.46
N LEU A 133 10.06 -1.50 -11.56
CA LEU A 133 11.10 -2.18 -12.33
C LEU A 133 11.32 -3.61 -11.85
N ARG A 134 11.40 -3.82 -10.52
CA ARG A 134 11.53 -5.15 -9.92
C ARG A 134 10.36 -6.06 -10.27
N GLN A 135 9.13 -5.52 -10.30
CA GLN A 135 7.94 -6.28 -10.67
C GLN A 135 7.99 -6.68 -12.16
N ILE A 136 8.34 -5.77 -13.05
CA ILE A 136 8.48 -6.01 -14.50
C ILE A 136 9.52 -7.11 -14.75
N LEU A 137 10.72 -6.97 -14.19
CA LEU A 137 11.79 -7.95 -14.36
C LEU A 137 11.48 -9.28 -13.67
N GLY A 138 10.70 -9.26 -12.59
CA GLY A 138 10.21 -10.48 -11.93
C GLY A 138 9.24 -11.28 -12.80
N ILE A 139 8.40 -10.60 -13.60
CA ILE A 139 7.53 -11.24 -14.60
C ILE A 139 8.39 -11.82 -15.73
N ALA A 140 9.38 -11.08 -16.20
CA ALA A 140 10.31 -11.57 -17.23
C ALA A 140 11.06 -12.85 -16.82
N VAL A 141 11.43 -12.97 -15.54
CA VAL A 141 12.00 -14.22 -14.99
C VAL A 141 10.97 -15.35 -15.00
N LYS A 142 9.72 -15.09 -14.58
CA LYS A 142 8.63 -16.09 -14.58
C LYS A 142 8.30 -16.59 -15.99
N GLU A 143 8.38 -15.71 -16.98
CA GLU A 143 8.19 -16.06 -18.39
C GLU A 143 9.45 -16.65 -19.05
N GLU A 144 10.50 -16.89 -18.28
CA GLU A 144 11.78 -17.46 -18.74
C GLU A 144 12.46 -16.62 -19.86
N LEU A 145 12.19 -15.32 -19.92
CA LEU A 145 12.85 -14.39 -20.86
C LEU A 145 14.24 -14.00 -20.36
N ILE A 146 14.39 -13.87 -19.04
CA ILE A 146 15.68 -13.67 -18.37
C ILE A 146 15.84 -14.71 -17.26
N GLN A 147 17.07 -15.12 -17.00
CA GLN A 147 17.33 -16.20 -16.05
C GLN A 147 17.21 -15.73 -14.60
N LYS A 148 17.62 -14.48 -14.33
CA LYS A 148 17.75 -13.94 -12.98
C LYS A 148 17.50 -12.45 -13.01
N SER A 149 16.68 -11.99 -12.07
CA SER A 149 16.47 -10.55 -11.91
C SER A 149 17.73 -9.87 -11.36
N PRO A 150 18.08 -8.67 -11.85
CA PRO A 150 19.15 -7.84 -11.28
C PRO A 150 18.99 -7.55 -9.77
N PHE A 151 17.77 -7.61 -9.25
CA PHE A 151 17.46 -7.44 -7.82
C PHE A 151 17.74 -8.68 -6.98
N PHE A 152 18.08 -9.81 -7.59
CA PHE A 152 18.31 -11.04 -6.85
C PHE A 152 19.55 -10.95 -5.96
N GLY A 153 19.44 -11.50 -4.72
CA GLY A 153 20.54 -11.55 -3.78
C GLY A 153 20.95 -10.20 -3.20
N GLY A 154 20.02 -9.23 -3.13
CA GLY A 154 20.29 -7.92 -2.52
C GLY A 154 21.23 -7.01 -3.32
N ARG A 155 21.51 -7.32 -4.59
CA ARG A 155 22.45 -6.53 -5.43
C ARG A 155 22.02 -5.08 -5.67
N VAL A 156 20.72 -4.81 -5.54
CA VAL A 156 20.14 -3.46 -5.61
C VAL A 156 19.31 -3.24 -4.36
N GLU A 157 19.77 -2.34 -3.51
CA GLU A 157 19.09 -1.96 -2.28
C GLU A 157 18.16 -0.78 -2.50
N PHE A 158 17.02 -0.81 -1.81
CA PHE A 158 16.09 0.31 -1.75
C PHE A 158 16.63 1.38 -0.81
N LEU A 159 16.22 2.63 -1.05
CA LEU A 159 16.57 3.74 -0.18
C LEU A 159 15.83 3.63 1.16
N HIS A 160 16.47 4.06 2.23
CA HIS A 160 15.80 4.14 3.52
C HIS A 160 14.71 5.22 3.49
N GLU A 161 13.47 4.83 3.78
CA GLU A 161 12.33 5.74 3.87
C GLU A 161 12.08 6.11 5.34
N LYS A 162 12.25 7.38 5.67
CA LYS A 162 11.78 7.88 6.97
C LYS A 162 10.26 8.00 6.92
N GLY A 163 9.59 7.27 7.79
CA GLY A 163 8.14 7.41 7.99
C GLY A 163 7.80 8.85 8.38
N ARG A 164 6.67 9.37 7.89
CA ARG A 164 6.18 10.66 8.33
C ARG A 164 5.36 10.47 9.61
N GLU A 165 5.74 11.16 10.67
CA GLU A 165 5.13 11.08 12.01
C GLU A 165 4.45 12.39 12.42
N ARG A 166 3.91 13.14 11.45
CA ARG A 166 3.25 14.41 11.72
C ARG A 166 1.87 14.16 12.32
N THR A 167 1.68 14.58 13.58
CA THR A 167 0.41 14.63 14.29
C THR A 167 0.10 16.08 14.63
N LEU A 168 -1.17 16.44 14.70
CA LEU A 168 -1.61 17.79 15.05
C LEU A 168 -1.77 17.91 16.56
N THR A 169 -1.29 19.04 17.11
CA THR A 169 -1.70 19.43 18.45
C THR A 169 -3.19 19.84 18.46
N PHE A 170 -3.81 19.86 19.63
CA PHE A 170 -5.21 20.32 19.75
C PHE A 170 -5.40 21.79 19.32
N ASP A 171 -4.38 22.62 19.50
CA ASP A 171 -4.42 24.03 19.06
C ASP A 171 -4.34 24.14 17.54
N GLU A 172 -3.43 23.41 16.89
CA GLU A 172 -3.34 23.35 15.43
C GLU A 172 -4.63 22.84 14.81
N GLU A 173 -5.22 21.78 15.37
CA GLU A 173 -6.51 21.26 14.92
C GLU A 173 -7.60 22.32 15.00
N ARG A 174 -7.69 23.04 16.12
CA ARG A 174 -8.67 24.11 16.32
C ARG A 174 -8.50 25.23 15.31
N LYS A 175 -7.25 25.71 15.09
CA LYS A 175 -6.92 26.71 14.08
C LYS A 175 -7.30 26.25 12.67
N TYR A 176 -6.96 25.01 12.34
CA TYR A 176 -7.27 24.44 11.05
C TYR A 176 -8.78 24.31 10.80
N LEU A 177 -9.52 23.76 11.75
CA LEU A 177 -10.97 23.62 11.63
C LEU A 177 -11.68 24.97 11.55
N LYS A 178 -11.15 26.02 12.20
CA LYS A 178 -11.67 27.38 12.07
C LYS A 178 -11.46 27.95 10.67
N ALA A 179 -10.29 27.71 10.06
CA ALA A 179 -9.93 28.15 8.71
C ALA A 179 -10.59 27.32 7.60
N ALA A 180 -10.97 26.08 7.91
CA ALA A 180 -11.53 25.15 6.93
C ALA A 180 -12.93 25.54 6.47
N ALA A 181 -13.16 25.54 5.15
CA ALA A 181 -14.48 25.68 4.56
C ALA A 181 -15.42 24.55 5.05
N PRO A 182 -16.76 24.77 5.09
CA PRO A 182 -17.70 23.85 5.74
C PRO A 182 -17.55 22.39 5.33
N VAL A 183 -17.40 22.12 4.05
CA VAL A 183 -17.26 20.73 3.54
C VAL A 183 -15.93 20.11 3.99
N LEU A 184 -14.83 20.84 3.90
CA LEU A 184 -13.52 20.38 4.37
C LEU A 184 -13.52 20.17 5.88
N ARG A 185 -14.16 21.05 6.64
CA ARG A 185 -14.30 20.93 8.09
C ARG A 185 -15.00 19.63 8.48
N ASP A 186 -16.08 19.29 7.80
CA ASP A 186 -16.83 18.06 8.03
C ASP A 186 -15.97 16.81 7.72
N VAL A 187 -15.23 16.82 6.62
CA VAL A 187 -14.27 15.77 6.27
C VAL A 187 -13.17 15.66 7.34
N ALA A 188 -12.61 16.80 7.75
CA ALA A 188 -11.52 16.82 8.73
C ALA A 188 -11.97 16.30 10.11
N ILE A 189 -13.17 16.67 10.58
CA ILE A 189 -13.76 16.15 11.82
C ILE A 189 -13.94 14.62 11.70
N SER A 190 -14.50 14.14 10.59
CA SER A 190 -14.66 12.70 10.39
C SER A 190 -13.33 11.94 10.40
N MET A 191 -12.26 12.55 9.91
CA MET A 191 -10.92 11.95 9.92
C MET A 191 -10.29 11.95 11.30
N VAL A 192 -10.34 13.07 12.02
CA VAL A 192 -9.65 13.20 13.31
C VAL A 192 -10.39 12.56 14.46
N GLU A 193 -11.72 12.40 14.36
CA GLU A 193 -12.57 11.80 15.37
C GLU A 193 -12.83 10.32 15.18
N MET A 194 -12.80 9.84 13.95
CA MET A 194 -13.18 8.46 13.62
C MET A 194 -12.08 7.70 12.87
N GLY A 195 -10.97 8.34 12.56
CA GLY A 195 -9.88 7.72 11.85
C GLY A 195 -10.21 7.26 10.41
N LEU A 196 -11.26 7.79 9.78
CA LEU A 196 -11.67 7.43 8.43
C LEU A 196 -10.65 7.92 7.39
N ARG A 197 -10.51 7.17 6.28
CA ARG A 197 -9.73 7.63 5.13
C ARG A 197 -10.54 8.65 4.32
N PRO A 198 -9.90 9.66 3.68
CA PRO A 198 -10.63 10.58 2.81
C PRO A 198 -11.50 9.87 1.78
N GLY A 199 -10.96 8.84 1.12
CA GLY A 199 -11.71 8.07 0.13
C GLY A 199 -12.91 7.31 0.70
N GLU A 200 -12.85 6.84 1.95
CA GLU A 200 -13.98 6.22 2.65
C GLU A 200 -15.08 7.26 2.87
N ILE A 201 -14.71 8.46 3.37
CA ILE A 201 -15.67 9.56 3.60
C ILE A 201 -16.34 9.99 2.29
N PHE A 202 -15.56 10.11 1.21
CA PHE A 202 -16.09 10.56 -0.08
C PHE A 202 -17.11 9.59 -0.66
N GLN A 203 -16.95 8.29 -0.40
CA GLN A 203 -17.82 7.22 -0.92
C GLN A 203 -19.00 6.91 -0.02
N LEU A 204 -19.16 7.59 1.13
CA LEU A 204 -20.28 7.32 2.04
C LEU A 204 -21.63 7.63 1.38
N ARG A 205 -22.49 6.64 1.38
CA ARG A 205 -23.90 6.77 1.00
C ARG A 205 -24.74 7.06 2.24
N ARG A 206 -25.92 7.61 2.02
CA ARG A 206 -26.87 7.88 3.12
C ARG A 206 -27.21 6.62 3.92
N GLU A 207 -27.43 5.52 3.23
CA GLU A 207 -27.75 4.22 3.82
C GLU A 207 -26.60 3.60 4.65
N ASP A 208 -25.37 4.10 4.48
CA ASP A 208 -24.20 3.68 5.27
C ASP A 208 -24.11 4.36 6.64
N VAL A 209 -24.91 5.41 6.86
CA VAL A 209 -24.84 6.20 8.08
C VAL A 209 -26.06 5.96 8.94
N ARG A 210 -25.86 5.38 10.11
CA ARG A 210 -26.87 5.21 11.17
C ARG A 210 -26.53 6.22 12.26
N ALA A 211 -27.24 7.34 12.26
CA ALA A 211 -26.99 8.45 13.20
C ALA A 211 -27.90 8.43 14.43
N GLU A 212 -28.78 7.44 14.54
CA GLU A 212 -29.77 7.31 15.60
C GLU A 212 -29.23 6.57 16.84
N PRO A 213 -29.67 6.97 18.06
CA PRO A 213 -29.35 6.24 19.29
C PRO A 213 -29.86 4.79 19.23
N PRO A 214 -29.32 3.85 20.07
CA PRO A 214 -28.29 4.13 21.10
C PRO A 214 -26.84 4.09 20.60
N SER A 215 -26.58 3.57 19.41
CA SER A 215 -25.21 3.30 18.93
C SER A 215 -25.03 3.80 17.50
N PRO A 216 -24.84 5.10 17.26
CA PRO A 216 -24.63 5.64 15.93
C PRO A 216 -23.30 5.13 15.33
N TYR A 217 -23.32 4.75 14.06
CA TYR A 217 -22.14 4.27 13.33
C TYR A 217 -22.18 4.60 11.85
N VAL A 218 -21.00 4.49 11.22
CA VAL A 218 -20.83 4.55 9.78
C VAL A 218 -20.35 3.19 9.28
N HIS A 219 -21.04 2.62 8.29
CA HIS A 219 -20.65 1.38 7.63
C HIS A 219 -19.70 1.68 6.47
N ILE A 220 -18.50 1.10 6.50
CA ILE A 220 -17.53 1.19 5.40
C ILE A 220 -17.66 -0.06 4.54
N ARG A 221 -18.24 0.09 3.34
CA ARG A 221 -18.56 -1.03 2.43
C ARG A 221 -17.35 -1.57 1.70
N GLU A 222 -16.40 -0.70 1.32
CA GLU A 222 -15.30 -1.04 0.46
C GLU A 222 -13.98 -0.47 0.96
N GLY A 223 -12.90 -1.20 0.71
CA GLY A 223 -11.57 -0.75 1.00
C GLY A 223 -10.52 -1.43 0.12
N LYS A 224 -9.26 -1.27 0.47
CA LYS A 224 -8.14 -1.91 -0.24
C LYS A 224 -8.07 -3.42 0.01
N SER A 225 -8.71 -3.91 1.08
CA SER A 225 -8.78 -5.32 1.50
C SER A 225 -10.13 -5.59 2.16
N ASP A 226 -10.51 -6.85 2.29
CA ASP A 226 -11.76 -7.28 2.96
C ASP A 226 -11.85 -6.80 4.41
N ARG A 227 -10.71 -6.67 5.10
CA ARG A 227 -10.64 -6.11 6.47
C ARG A 227 -10.97 -4.62 6.56
N ALA A 228 -11.09 -3.93 5.42
CA ALA A 228 -11.51 -2.54 5.41
C ALA A 228 -13.02 -2.37 5.62
N VAL A 229 -13.83 -3.42 5.34
CA VAL A 229 -15.27 -3.45 5.61
C VAL A 229 -15.47 -3.50 7.12
N ARG A 230 -16.17 -2.49 7.66
CA ARG A 230 -16.35 -2.36 9.11
C ARG A 230 -17.38 -1.30 9.46
N ASP A 231 -17.92 -1.42 10.66
CA ASP A 231 -18.71 -0.38 11.30
C ASP A 231 -17.79 0.47 12.20
N VAL A 232 -17.84 1.79 12.02
CA VAL A 232 -17.07 2.74 12.81
C VAL A 232 -18.05 3.57 13.63
N PRO A 233 -18.00 3.48 14.98
CA PRO A 233 -18.85 4.27 15.85
C PRO A 233 -18.67 5.78 15.60
N ILE A 234 -19.77 6.51 15.57
CA ILE A 234 -19.75 7.96 15.41
C ILE A 234 -19.55 8.59 16.80
N THR A 235 -18.49 9.40 16.96
CA THR A 235 -18.24 10.11 18.21
C THR A 235 -19.27 11.22 18.43
N SER A 236 -19.45 11.64 19.69
CA SER A 236 -20.33 12.75 20.04
C SER A 236 -20.00 14.05 19.29
N ARG A 237 -18.72 14.28 18.98
CA ARG A 237 -18.25 15.45 18.22
C ARG A 237 -18.52 15.34 16.72
N ALA A 238 -18.52 14.14 16.16
CA ALA A 238 -18.80 13.89 14.74
C ALA A 238 -20.30 13.78 14.46
N LEU A 239 -21.12 13.35 15.42
CA LEU A 239 -22.56 13.13 15.24
C LEU A 239 -23.31 14.34 14.68
N PRO A 240 -23.12 15.59 15.13
CA PRO A 240 -23.76 16.77 14.55
C PRO A 240 -23.39 17.00 13.08
N VAL A 241 -22.18 16.60 12.66
CA VAL A 241 -21.76 16.66 11.26
C VAL A 241 -22.60 15.73 10.41
N PHE A 242 -22.72 14.47 10.83
CA PHE A 242 -23.50 13.48 10.07
C PHE A 242 -25.00 13.81 10.07
N ASN A 243 -25.58 14.22 11.19
CA ASN A 243 -26.98 14.64 11.24
C ASN A 243 -27.27 15.77 10.25
N ARG A 244 -26.45 16.83 10.26
CA ARG A 244 -26.58 17.95 9.31
C ARG A 244 -26.41 17.50 7.86
N ARG A 245 -25.45 16.60 7.57
CA ARG A 245 -25.21 16.10 6.24
C ARG A 245 -26.38 15.27 5.74
N LEU A 246 -26.93 14.37 6.56
CA LEU A 246 -28.09 13.55 6.23
C LEU A 246 -29.33 14.40 5.98
N SER A 247 -29.62 15.39 6.83
CA SER A 247 -30.76 16.31 6.69
C SER A 247 -30.69 17.12 5.40
N ASN A 248 -29.51 17.49 4.93
CA ASN A 248 -29.31 18.29 3.72
C ASN A 248 -29.11 17.43 2.46
N ALA A 249 -28.99 16.11 2.58
CA ALA A 249 -28.71 15.22 1.45
C ALA A 249 -29.95 15.06 0.55
N LYS A 250 -29.79 15.41 -0.74
CA LYS A 250 -30.84 15.33 -1.77
C LYS A 250 -30.72 14.12 -2.70
N GLY A 251 -29.80 13.19 -2.38
CA GLY A 251 -29.57 11.99 -3.18
C GLY A 251 -28.75 10.96 -2.43
N GLU A 252 -27.94 10.18 -3.16
CA GLU A 252 -27.31 8.97 -2.69
C GLU A 252 -26.13 9.22 -1.72
N TYR A 253 -25.30 10.25 -1.99
CA TYR A 253 -24.04 10.47 -1.28
C TYR A 253 -24.16 11.53 -0.17
N VAL A 254 -23.55 11.23 0.99
CA VAL A 254 -23.43 12.17 2.12
C VAL A 254 -22.48 13.33 1.79
N PHE A 255 -21.45 13.02 0.99
CA PHE A 255 -20.49 13.99 0.47
C PHE A 255 -20.54 14.01 -1.06
N PRO A 256 -21.47 14.77 -1.66
CA PRO A 256 -21.68 14.80 -3.10
C PRO A 256 -20.59 15.55 -3.85
N ARG A 257 -20.49 15.29 -5.15
CA ARG A 257 -19.57 15.98 -6.04
C ARG A 257 -20.01 17.40 -6.26
N ARG A 258 -19.08 18.34 -6.11
CA ARG A 258 -19.32 19.73 -6.51
C ARG A 258 -19.32 19.87 -8.04
N VAL A 259 -20.32 20.53 -8.60
CA VAL A 259 -20.45 20.84 -10.04
C VAL A 259 -20.88 22.31 -10.15
N GLY A 260 -19.99 23.16 -10.65
CA GLY A 260 -20.22 24.59 -10.68
C GLY A 260 -20.53 25.16 -9.28
N ASN A 261 -21.67 25.83 -9.14
CA ASN A 261 -22.14 26.40 -7.86
C ASN A 261 -23.02 25.41 -7.07
N GLY A 262 -23.29 24.21 -7.58
CA GLY A 262 -24.15 23.22 -6.95
C GLY A 262 -23.46 21.89 -6.65
N TYR A 263 -24.30 20.88 -6.42
CA TYR A 263 -23.85 19.51 -6.11
C TYR A 263 -24.58 18.47 -6.96
N ASP A 264 -23.84 17.51 -7.49
CA ASP A 264 -24.36 16.29 -8.07
C ASP A 264 -24.41 15.21 -6.97
N TRP A 265 -25.60 14.95 -6.47
CA TRP A 265 -25.86 14.02 -5.36
C TRP A 265 -25.85 12.55 -5.78
N THR A 266 -25.76 12.27 -7.09
CA THR A 266 -25.65 10.91 -7.64
C THR A 266 -24.20 10.45 -7.76
N ARG A 267 -23.24 11.35 -7.50
CA ARG A 267 -21.82 11.07 -7.60
C ARG A 267 -21.05 11.46 -6.34
N PRO A 268 -20.08 10.64 -5.92
CA PRO A 268 -19.28 10.93 -4.75
C PRO A 268 -18.33 12.11 -4.98
N MET A 269 -17.94 12.77 -3.89
CA MET A 269 -16.85 13.74 -3.87
C MET A 269 -15.57 13.11 -4.44
N ARG A 270 -14.74 13.91 -5.09
CA ARG A 270 -13.44 13.44 -5.63
C ARG A 270 -12.27 13.79 -4.73
N GLU A 271 -12.24 15.03 -4.28
CA GLU A 271 -11.11 15.59 -3.56
C GLU A 271 -11.51 16.82 -2.74
N VAL A 272 -10.68 17.13 -1.75
CA VAL A 272 -10.77 18.37 -0.97
C VAL A 272 -9.39 19.08 -0.91
N GLU A 273 -8.41 18.60 -1.67
CA GLU A 273 -7.03 19.09 -1.62
C GLU A 273 -6.93 20.60 -1.86
N PRO A 274 -7.61 21.21 -2.86
CA PRO A 274 -7.55 22.67 -3.05
C PRO A 274 -8.09 23.45 -1.85
N ALA A 275 -9.12 22.95 -1.17
CA ALA A 275 -9.66 23.56 0.03
C ALA A 275 -8.71 23.36 1.23
N HIS A 276 -8.06 22.21 1.33
CA HIS A 276 -7.06 21.90 2.35
C HIS A 276 -5.86 22.86 2.27
N LEU A 277 -5.32 23.09 1.08
CA LEU A 277 -4.20 24.01 0.88
C LEU A 277 -4.56 25.44 1.30
N ARG A 278 -5.73 25.94 0.93
CA ARG A 278 -6.23 27.24 1.37
C ARG A 278 -6.40 27.32 2.89
N ALA A 279 -6.92 26.27 3.51
CA ALA A 279 -7.09 26.24 4.96
C ALA A 279 -5.74 26.22 5.70
N LEU A 280 -4.73 25.51 5.16
CA LEU A 280 -3.36 25.54 5.69
C LEU A 280 -2.76 26.93 5.63
N GLU A 281 -2.86 27.60 4.49
CA GLU A 281 -2.38 28.97 4.32
C GLU A 281 -3.05 29.93 5.31
N SER A 282 -4.38 29.89 5.39
CA SER A 282 -5.17 30.74 6.27
C SER A 282 -4.96 30.44 7.77
N SER A 283 -4.64 29.21 8.13
CA SER A 283 -4.39 28.83 9.53
C SER A 283 -3.00 29.17 10.04
N GLY A 284 -2.03 29.43 9.14
CA GLY A 284 -0.65 29.72 9.47
C GLY A 284 0.12 28.56 10.14
N ILE A 285 -0.38 27.32 10.05
CA ILE A 285 0.24 26.16 10.68
C ILE A 285 1.55 25.79 9.99
N LYS A 286 2.63 25.74 10.76
CA LYS A 286 3.98 25.37 10.31
C LYS A 286 4.59 24.32 11.24
N PRO A 287 5.25 23.26 10.68
CA PRO A 287 5.29 22.90 9.26
C PRO A 287 3.90 22.47 8.75
N PRO A 288 3.63 22.64 7.43
CA PRO A 288 2.35 22.24 6.87
C PRO A 288 2.16 20.71 6.98
N PHE A 289 0.92 20.27 7.12
CA PHE A 289 0.56 18.86 7.19
C PHE A 289 -0.26 18.43 5.98
N ARG A 290 -0.30 17.13 5.70
CA ARG A 290 -1.16 16.55 4.66
C ARG A 290 -2.52 16.23 5.23
N LEU A 291 -3.56 16.24 4.42
CA LEU A 291 -4.91 15.88 4.87
C LEU A 291 -4.92 14.52 5.60
N TYR A 292 -4.13 13.55 5.13
CA TYR A 292 -4.01 12.22 5.73
C TYR A 292 -3.39 12.22 7.14
N ASP A 293 -2.66 13.28 7.52
CA ASP A 293 -2.07 13.40 8.86
C ASP A 293 -3.15 13.60 9.94
N LEU A 294 -4.38 14.04 9.58
CA LEU A 294 -5.54 14.03 10.49
C LEU A 294 -5.89 12.63 10.97
N ARG A 295 -5.85 11.64 10.05
CA ARG A 295 -6.05 10.24 10.42
C ARG A 295 -4.86 9.70 11.23
N HIS A 296 -3.63 10.13 10.94
CA HIS A 296 -2.48 9.80 11.78
C HIS A 296 -2.66 10.35 13.20
N THR A 297 -3.15 11.59 13.32
CA THR A 297 -3.48 12.23 14.59
C THR A 297 -4.49 11.39 15.39
N TYR A 298 -5.57 10.88 14.75
CA TYR A 298 -6.50 9.97 15.40
C TYR A 298 -5.80 8.72 15.93
N GLY A 299 -5.00 8.04 15.10
CA GLY A 299 -4.30 6.81 15.50
C GLY A 299 -3.34 7.01 16.67
N THR A 300 -2.56 8.10 16.65
CA THR A 300 -1.65 8.45 17.74
C THR A 300 -2.42 8.74 19.02
N ARG A 301 -3.45 9.59 18.98
CA ARG A 301 -4.28 9.93 20.14
C ARG A 301 -5.02 8.73 20.73
N ALA A 302 -5.46 7.79 19.88
CA ALA A 302 -6.10 6.56 20.35
C ALA A 302 -5.13 5.69 21.19
N ILE A 303 -3.88 5.55 20.71
CA ILE A 303 -2.84 4.84 21.48
C ILE A 303 -2.47 5.61 22.76
N GLU A 304 -2.29 6.94 22.68
CA GLU A 304 -2.04 7.79 23.86
C GLU A 304 -3.16 7.71 24.89
N ALA A 305 -4.43 7.57 24.45
CA ALA A 305 -5.58 7.33 25.31
C ALA A 305 -5.61 5.91 25.89
N GLY A 306 -4.64 5.05 25.57
CA GLY A 306 -4.53 3.70 26.10
C GLY A 306 -5.43 2.67 25.43
N ILE A 307 -5.95 2.96 24.24
CA ILE A 307 -6.68 1.98 23.42
C ILE A 307 -5.66 0.97 22.87
N ASP A 308 -6.01 -0.31 22.97
CA ASP A 308 -5.13 -1.37 22.47
C ASP A 308 -4.94 -1.31 20.94
N ILE A 309 -3.78 -1.76 20.49
CA ILE A 309 -3.38 -1.67 19.08
C ILE A 309 -4.31 -2.43 18.13
N PHE A 310 -4.93 -3.53 18.59
CA PHE A 310 -5.84 -4.33 17.76
C PHE A 310 -7.16 -3.58 17.53
N SER A 311 -7.69 -2.96 18.59
CA SER A 311 -8.88 -2.10 18.50
C SER A 311 -8.63 -0.90 17.59
N VAL A 312 -7.48 -0.22 17.72
CA VAL A 312 -7.10 0.89 16.84
C VAL A 312 -6.97 0.41 15.39
N ALA A 313 -6.30 -0.72 15.15
CA ALA A 313 -6.17 -1.30 13.82
C ALA A 313 -7.55 -1.62 13.20
N LYS A 314 -8.47 -2.18 13.99
CA LYS A 314 -9.84 -2.52 13.56
C LYS A 314 -10.64 -1.26 13.24
N LEU A 315 -10.65 -0.25 14.12
CA LEU A 315 -11.34 1.03 13.90
C LEU A 315 -10.82 1.74 12.65
N MET A 316 -9.51 1.74 12.46
CA MET A 316 -8.89 2.35 11.27
C MET A 316 -8.97 1.47 10.02
N GLY A 317 -9.32 0.18 10.10
CA GLY A 317 -9.36 -0.75 8.97
C GLY A 317 -7.97 -1.00 8.38
N HIS A 318 -6.99 -1.30 9.23
CA HIS A 318 -5.66 -1.76 8.83
C HIS A 318 -5.66 -3.26 8.62
N ALA A 319 -5.22 -3.70 7.44
CA ALA A 319 -5.10 -5.12 7.13
C ALA A 319 -3.93 -5.77 7.86
N ASP A 320 -2.88 -5.00 8.14
CA ASP A 320 -1.65 -5.40 8.80
C ASP A 320 -1.40 -4.53 10.03
N LEU A 321 -1.11 -5.17 11.16
CA LEU A 321 -0.78 -4.50 12.42
C LEU A 321 0.49 -3.65 12.32
N SER A 322 1.44 -4.01 11.48
CA SER A 322 2.65 -3.22 11.24
C SER A 322 2.32 -1.77 10.84
N THR A 323 1.19 -1.56 10.16
CA THR A 323 0.69 -0.22 9.82
C THR A 323 0.28 0.58 11.07
N THR A 324 -0.21 -0.09 12.12
CA THR A 324 -0.65 0.54 13.37
C THR A 324 0.51 0.70 14.35
N GLN A 325 1.52 -0.17 14.28
CA GLN A 325 2.72 -0.11 15.14
C GLN A 325 3.43 1.24 15.10
N ARG A 326 3.33 1.98 13.99
CA ARG A 326 3.88 3.34 13.86
C ARG A 326 3.33 4.35 14.88
N TYR A 327 2.17 4.07 15.46
CA TYR A 327 1.55 4.94 16.49
C TYR A 327 1.99 4.55 17.90
N VAL A 328 2.65 3.40 18.06
CA VAL A 328 3.12 2.91 19.35
C VAL A 328 4.49 3.51 19.64
N HIS A 329 4.51 4.66 20.28
CA HIS A 329 5.73 5.20 20.85
C HIS A 329 5.90 4.56 22.23
N LEU A 330 6.81 3.57 22.32
CA LEU A 330 7.16 2.93 23.61
C LEU A 330 7.94 3.94 24.48
N SER A 331 7.23 4.92 25.01
CA SER A 331 7.76 5.79 26.05
C SER A 331 7.79 5.04 27.40
N LYS A 332 8.72 5.35 28.27
CA LYS A 332 8.74 4.80 29.64
C LYS A 332 7.41 4.99 30.36
N GLY A 333 6.72 6.12 30.16
CA GLY A 333 5.40 6.39 30.72
C GLY A 333 4.31 5.39 30.34
N HIS A 334 4.30 4.90 29.10
CA HIS A 334 3.32 3.85 28.70
C HIS A 334 3.52 2.52 29.44
N LEU A 335 4.76 2.13 29.71
CA LEU A 335 5.06 0.92 30.47
C LEU A 335 4.66 1.06 31.94
N GLU A 336 4.93 2.21 32.54
CA GLU A 336 4.52 2.51 33.91
C GLU A 336 2.97 2.52 34.06
N ASP A 337 2.27 3.16 33.10
CA ASP A 337 0.81 3.18 33.10
C ASP A 337 0.20 1.80 32.86
N ALA A 338 0.79 0.97 32.03
CA ALA A 338 0.40 -0.41 31.84
C ALA A 338 0.56 -1.21 33.13
N GLN A 339 1.70 -1.05 33.84
CA GLN A 339 1.94 -1.70 35.12
C GLN A 339 0.92 -1.26 36.18
N LYS A 340 0.66 0.04 36.31
CA LYS A 340 -0.37 0.58 37.21
C LYS A 340 -1.78 0.05 36.91
N LYS A 341 -2.12 -0.18 35.63
CA LYS A 341 -3.40 -0.80 35.24
C LYS A 341 -3.49 -2.24 35.71
N ILE A 342 -2.42 -3.02 35.63
CA ILE A 342 -2.35 -4.40 36.14
C ILE A 342 -2.53 -4.42 37.68
N GLU A 343 -1.84 -3.53 38.38
CA GLU A 343 -1.94 -3.41 39.84
C GLU A 343 -3.37 -3.07 40.29
N ARG A 344 -4.01 -2.09 39.64
CA ARG A 344 -5.40 -1.72 39.90
C ARG A 344 -6.37 -2.87 39.61
N PHE A 345 -6.16 -3.64 38.57
CA PHE A 345 -6.98 -4.81 38.28
C PHE A 345 -6.84 -5.87 39.38
N ARG A 346 -5.62 -6.17 39.83
CA ARG A 346 -5.36 -7.11 40.90
C ARG A 346 -6.02 -6.66 42.24
N ALA A 347 -5.86 -5.38 42.57
CA ALA A 347 -6.47 -4.84 43.82
C ALA A 347 -8.00 -4.98 43.83
N ARG A 348 -8.67 -4.77 42.67
CA ARG A 348 -10.13 -4.96 42.56
C ARG A 348 -10.57 -6.42 42.74
N GLN A 349 -9.76 -7.38 42.26
CA GLN A 349 -10.06 -8.82 42.44
C GLN A 349 -9.80 -9.30 43.87
N SER A 350 -8.87 -8.69 44.59
CA SER A 350 -8.55 -9.02 45.99
C SER A 350 -9.56 -8.42 47.02
N SER A 351 -10.45 -7.53 46.50
CA SER A 351 -11.51 -6.88 47.34
C SER A 351 -12.87 -7.55 47.17
N LEU A 352 -12.96 -8.63 46.39
CA LEU A 352 -14.09 -9.53 46.21
C LEU A 352 -13.85 -10.85 46.99
#